data_08b5287bcf98e94d0a9b9d02711c07dd
#
_entry.id   08b5287bcf98e94d0a9b9d02711c07dd
#
_cell.length_a   1.000
_cell.length_b   1.000
_cell.length_c   1.000
_cell.angle_alpha   90.00
_cell.angle_beta   90.00
_cell.angle_gamma   90.00
#
_symmetry.space_group_name_H-M   'P 1'
#
loop_
_entity.id
_entity.type
_entity.pdbx_description
1 polymer ?
#
loop_
_entity_poly.entity_id
_entity_poly.type
_entity_poly.pdbx_seq_one_letter_code
_entity_poly.pdbx_strand_id
1 'polypeptide(L)'
;LLSLKPNIDDLVVISGLVIMADWIASNTDYFPLFTDPSQENEWTENRIIEGCRKINLPPAWHSQEGILNAEDFAARFHFLPNPMQEKVIETANSLKEPGLLIIEAEMGTGKTEAALAAANIFAEKFGQGGLYFGLPTQATANGIFPRILDWADQETSEASLSVKLAHSKAGLNSDYQELISSNSVVINKDEGVSNRLVVNEWMSGRKRALLSDFVIGTIDQLIMMGANSKHAALRHLGAAGKVVILDELHSFDSYTSEFIDRTLSWLGAYQVPVILLSATLASGRRKEMLSAYALGRMRIQQFGTDHSPIFSEQENNGYPRITWFDGEKIHSDSVNQETTKKVSFEF
;
A
#
# COMPACT_ATOMS: atom_id res chain seq x y z
N LEU A 1 16.76 17.97 -18.15
CA LEU A 1 16.29 17.98 -16.75
C LEU A 1 16.05 19.41 -16.20
N LEU A 2 16.83 20.43 -16.62
CA LEU A 2 16.71 21.82 -16.12
C LEU A 2 15.46 22.59 -16.61
N SER A 3 14.68 22.06 -17.54
CA SER A 3 13.43 22.65 -18.04
C SER A 3 12.17 22.19 -17.30
N LEU A 4 12.25 21.14 -16.48
CA LEU A 4 11.14 20.64 -15.67
C LEU A 4 10.97 21.54 -14.44
N LYS A 5 9.78 22.09 -14.25
CA LYS A 5 9.39 22.77 -13.02
C LYS A 5 8.63 21.77 -12.16
N PRO A 6 9.29 21.10 -11.18
CA PRO A 6 8.60 20.16 -10.31
C PRO A 6 7.53 20.90 -9.50
N ASN A 7 6.38 20.27 -9.33
CA ASN A 7 5.36 20.76 -8.42
C ASN A 7 5.74 20.44 -6.96
N ILE A 8 4.94 20.88 -6.00
CA ILE A 8 5.24 20.66 -4.58
C ILE A 8 5.21 19.17 -4.21
N ASP A 9 4.38 18.39 -4.88
CA ASP A 9 4.20 16.97 -4.65
C ASP A 9 5.44 16.21 -5.11
N ASP A 10 6.00 16.53 -6.27
CA ASP A 10 7.28 16.00 -6.77
C ASP A 10 8.43 16.33 -5.82
N LEU A 11 8.49 17.59 -5.33
CA LEU A 11 9.56 18.04 -4.43
C LEU A 11 9.57 17.27 -3.12
N VAL A 12 8.41 16.89 -2.57
CA VAL A 12 8.32 16.10 -1.35
C VAL A 12 8.88 14.69 -1.56
N VAL A 13 8.53 14.02 -2.66
CA VAL A 13 9.04 12.67 -2.99
C VAL A 13 10.56 12.73 -3.27
N ILE A 14 11.03 13.72 -4.03
CA ILE A 14 12.46 13.94 -4.28
C ILE A 14 13.21 14.18 -2.98
N SER A 15 12.65 14.97 -2.05
CA SER A 15 13.25 15.18 -0.73
C SER A 15 13.36 13.88 0.07
N GLY A 16 12.36 13.01 -0.01
CA GLY A 16 12.40 11.68 0.59
C GLY A 16 13.53 10.82 0.01
N LEU A 17 13.70 10.85 -1.31
CA LEU A 17 14.77 10.13 -2.01
C LEU A 17 16.16 10.66 -1.62
N VAL A 18 16.34 11.98 -1.53
CA VAL A 18 17.60 12.58 -1.07
C VAL A 18 17.92 12.20 0.37
N ILE A 19 16.94 12.22 1.28
CA ILE A 19 17.12 11.79 2.66
C ILE A 19 17.50 10.30 2.72
N MET A 20 16.86 9.46 1.90
CA MET A 20 17.20 8.03 1.82
C MET A 20 18.65 7.82 1.35
N ALA A 21 19.04 8.50 0.28
CA ALA A 21 20.39 8.43 -0.27
C ALA A 21 21.46 8.92 0.73
N ASP A 22 21.19 10.03 1.43
CA ASP A 22 22.06 10.57 2.49
C ASP A 22 22.25 9.57 3.63
N TRP A 23 21.17 8.96 4.12
CA TRP A 23 21.24 7.96 5.18
C TRP A 23 21.98 6.68 4.79
N ILE A 24 21.90 6.29 3.52
CA ILE A 24 22.67 5.17 2.98
C ILE A 24 24.14 5.54 2.90
N ALA A 25 24.46 6.66 2.26
CA ALA A 25 25.84 7.09 2.00
C ALA A 25 26.61 7.45 3.26
N SER A 26 25.92 7.96 4.29
CA SER A 26 26.53 8.33 5.59
C SER A 26 26.68 7.14 6.57
N ASN A 27 26.16 5.96 6.22
CA ASN A 27 26.29 4.77 7.06
C ASN A 27 27.67 4.14 6.92
N THR A 28 28.47 4.14 7.98
CA THR A 28 29.85 3.63 8.00
C THR A 28 29.93 2.10 7.86
N ASP A 29 28.87 1.35 8.12
CA ASP A 29 28.81 -0.10 7.92
C ASP A 29 28.81 -0.44 6.43
N TYR A 30 28.15 0.38 5.63
CA TYR A 30 28.07 0.23 4.16
C TYR A 30 29.18 0.97 3.45
N PHE A 31 29.51 2.19 3.92
CA PHE A 31 30.52 3.08 3.36
C PHE A 31 31.53 3.51 4.44
N PRO A 32 32.50 2.63 4.82
CA PRO A 32 33.49 2.94 5.84
C PRO A 32 34.26 4.22 5.52
N LEU A 33 34.61 4.99 6.56
CA LEU A 33 35.43 6.18 6.42
C LEU A 33 36.83 5.81 5.94
N PHE A 34 37.44 6.68 5.14
CA PHE A 34 38.86 6.54 4.78
C PHE A 34 39.74 6.82 5.99
N THR A 35 40.68 5.93 6.23
CA THR A 35 41.72 6.11 7.26
C THR A 35 42.94 6.79 6.72
N ASP A 36 43.14 6.80 5.37
CA ASP A 36 44.27 7.36 4.68
C ASP A 36 43.79 8.34 3.60
N PRO A 37 44.20 9.64 3.65
CA PRO A 37 43.86 10.64 2.65
C PRO A 37 44.33 10.28 1.21
N SER A 38 45.36 9.44 1.06
CA SER A 38 45.81 9.01 -0.26
C SER A 38 44.83 8.10 -1.00
N GLN A 39 43.84 7.52 -0.25
CA GLN A 39 42.79 6.65 -0.80
C GLN A 39 41.58 7.44 -1.32
N GLU A 40 41.55 8.77 -1.18
CA GLU A 40 40.41 9.61 -1.66
C GLU A 40 40.15 9.46 -3.15
N ASN A 41 41.18 9.10 -3.94
CA ASN A 41 41.02 8.85 -5.39
C ASN A 41 40.44 7.46 -5.72
N GLU A 42 40.28 6.55 -4.74
CA GLU A 42 39.62 5.26 -4.90
C GLU A 42 38.09 5.31 -4.65
N TRP A 43 37.45 6.48 -4.81
CA TRP A 43 36.01 6.59 -4.99
C TRP A 43 35.57 5.89 -6.27
N THR A 44 35.94 4.64 -6.36
CA THR A 44 35.72 3.84 -7.52
C THR A 44 34.29 3.29 -7.50
N GLU A 45 33.78 3.05 -8.67
CA GLU A 45 32.59 2.27 -8.95
C GLU A 45 32.45 1.04 -8.02
N ASN A 46 33.57 0.38 -7.71
CA ASN A 46 33.67 -0.76 -6.81
C ASN A 46 33.17 -0.49 -5.40
N ARG A 47 33.46 0.68 -4.81
CA ARG A 47 32.98 1.04 -3.46
C ARG A 47 31.47 1.21 -3.41
N ILE A 48 30.90 1.82 -4.46
CA ILE A 48 29.44 1.99 -4.58
C ILE A 48 28.80 0.61 -4.74
N ILE A 49 29.33 -0.24 -5.62
CA ILE A 49 28.84 -1.60 -5.84
C ILE A 49 28.89 -2.42 -4.54
N GLU A 50 30.01 -2.36 -3.81
CA GLU A 50 30.16 -3.07 -2.53
C GLU A 50 29.19 -2.55 -1.46
N GLY A 51 29.04 -1.24 -1.33
CA GLY A 51 28.08 -0.61 -0.41
C GLY A 51 26.65 -1.02 -0.73
N CYS A 52 26.25 -0.95 -2.00
CA CYS A 52 24.93 -1.38 -2.46
C CYS A 52 24.70 -2.88 -2.22
N ARG A 53 25.72 -3.73 -2.45
CA ARG A 53 25.63 -5.16 -2.16
C ARG A 53 25.43 -5.44 -0.66
N LYS A 54 26.11 -4.70 0.21
CA LYS A 54 25.96 -4.86 1.68
C LYS A 54 24.57 -4.42 2.18
N ILE A 55 23.98 -3.37 1.61
CA ILE A 55 22.61 -2.93 1.97
C ILE A 55 21.61 -3.98 1.55
N ASN A 56 21.86 -4.69 0.46
CA ASN A 56 21.02 -5.76 -0.09
C ASN A 56 19.53 -5.33 -0.16
N LEU A 57 19.27 -4.17 -0.80
CA LEU A 57 17.90 -3.74 -1.02
C LEU A 57 17.23 -4.74 -1.98
N PRO A 58 16.05 -5.28 -1.61
CA PRO A 58 15.33 -6.13 -2.53
C PRO A 58 14.88 -5.33 -3.76
N PRO A 59 14.70 -5.98 -4.93
CA PRO A 59 14.06 -5.34 -6.06
C PRO A 59 12.61 -4.98 -5.69
N ALA A 60 12.03 -3.97 -6.36
CA ALA A 60 10.62 -3.65 -6.18
C ALA A 60 9.74 -4.83 -6.59
N TRP A 61 8.62 -4.98 -5.91
CA TRP A 61 7.62 -5.97 -6.27
C TRP A 61 7.11 -5.72 -7.70
N HIS A 62 7.04 -6.77 -8.46
CA HIS A 62 6.33 -6.81 -9.73
C HIS A 62 5.24 -7.87 -9.60
N SER A 63 3.99 -7.42 -9.63
CA SER A 63 2.85 -8.35 -9.62
C SER A 63 2.98 -9.34 -10.77
N GLN A 64 2.66 -10.60 -10.48
CA GLN A 64 2.51 -11.63 -11.49
C GLN A 64 1.21 -11.39 -12.28
N GLU A 65 0.90 -12.27 -13.25
CA GLU A 65 -0.30 -12.17 -14.06
C GLU A 65 -1.52 -11.78 -13.23
N GLY A 66 -2.19 -10.70 -13.63
CA GLY A 66 -3.32 -10.12 -12.92
C GLY A 66 -4.51 -11.06 -12.86
N ILE A 67 -5.34 -10.87 -11.84
CA ILE A 67 -6.60 -11.59 -11.72
C ILE A 67 -7.60 -10.99 -12.72
N LEU A 68 -7.82 -11.67 -13.84
CA LEU A 68 -8.73 -11.21 -14.89
C LEU A 68 -10.17 -11.72 -14.71
N ASN A 69 -10.34 -12.87 -14.07
CA ASN A 69 -11.62 -13.58 -13.97
C ASN A 69 -11.74 -14.41 -12.68
N ALA A 70 -12.85 -15.14 -12.57
CA ALA A 70 -13.15 -16.00 -11.43
C ALA A 70 -12.19 -17.20 -11.29
N GLU A 71 -11.64 -17.70 -12.38
CA GLU A 71 -10.71 -18.84 -12.37
C GLU A 71 -9.36 -18.43 -11.80
N ASP A 72 -8.84 -17.26 -12.21
CA ASP A 72 -7.60 -16.70 -11.68
C ASP A 72 -7.74 -16.39 -10.19
N PHE A 73 -8.88 -15.84 -9.76
CA PHE A 73 -9.19 -15.62 -8.37
C PHE A 73 -9.20 -16.94 -7.58
N ALA A 74 -9.87 -17.98 -8.11
CA ALA A 74 -9.95 -19.27 -7.46
C ALA A 74 -8.57 -19.96 -7.36
N ALA A 75 -7.72 -19.81 -8.35
CA ALA A 75 -6.34 -20.30 -8.32
C ALA A 75 -5.54 -19.62 -7.20
N ARG A 76 -5.76 -18.32 -6.97
CA ARG A 76 -5.05 -17.53 -5.96
C ARG A 76 -5.57 -17.72 -4.54
N PHE A 77 -6.88 -17.76 -4.36
CA PHE A 77 -7.51 -17.79 -3.04
C PHE A 77 -8.08 -19.16 -2.64
N HIS A 78 -8.02 -20.16 -3.52
CA HIS A 78 -8.49 -21.54 -3.32
C HIS A 78 -10.01 -21.68 -3.10
N PHE A 79 -10.79 -20.70 -3.56
CA PHE A 79 -12.27 -20.74 -3.61
C PHE A 79 -12.78 -19.81 -4.71
N LEU A 80 -14.00 -20.08 -5.19
CA LEU A 80 -14.64 -19.23 -6.22
C LEU A 80 -15.05 -17.88 -5.64
N PRO A 81 -14.91 -16.77 -6.39
CA PRO A 81 -15.36 -15.47 -5.93
C PRO A 81 -16.88 -15.42 -5.79
N ASN A 82 -17.36 -14.73 -4.78
CA ASN A 82 -18.76 -14.38 -4.67
C ASN A 82 -19.11 -13.17 -5.55
N PRO A 83 -20.42 -12.84 -5.76
CA PRO A 83 -20.82 -11.76 -6.66
C PRO A 83 -20.21 -10.39 -6.35
N MET A 84 -19.96 -10.09 -5.06
CA MET A 84 -19.28 -8.84 -4.67
C MET A 84 -17.80 -8.85 -5.10
N GLN A 85 -17.12 -9.96 -4.91
CA GLN A 85 -15.72 -10.13 -5.32
C GLN A 85 -15.56 -10.09 -6.84
N GLU A 86 -16.47 -10.75 -7.58
CA GLU A 86 -16.52 -10.66 -9.05
C GLU A 86 -16.69 -9.22 -9.53
N LYS A 87 -17.62 -8.48 -8.91
CA LYS A 87 -17.83 -7.07 -9.26
C LYS A 87 -16.62 -6.19 -8.96
N VAL A 88 -15.88 -6.45 -7.87
CA VAL A 88 -14.62 -5.77 -7.56
C VAL A 88 -13.57 -6.06 -8.63
N ILE A 89 -13.40 -7.31 -9.04
CA ILE A 89 -12.47 -7.72 -10.10
C ILE A 89 -12.83 -7.03 -11.42
N GLU A 90 -14.11 -7.07 -11.83
CA GLU A 90 -14.60 -6.39 -13.03
C GLU A 90 -14.29 -4.89 -12.99
N THR A 91 -14.62 -4.24 -11.86
CA THR A 91 -14.39 -2.81 -11.68
C THR A 91 -12.90 -2.47 -11.76
N ALA A 92 -12.03 -3.19 -11.03
CA ALA A 92 -10.58 -2.98 -11.05
C ALA A 92 -9.99 -3.15 -12.45
N ASN A 93 -10.43 -4.19 -13.18
CA ASN A 93 -10.01 -4.41 -14.56
C ASN A 93 -10.51 -3.33 -15.55
N SER A 94 -11.64 -2.68 -15.28
CA SER A 94 -12.18 -1.62 -16.13
C SER A 94 -11.45 -0.29 -16.02
N LEU A 95 -10.82 0.00 -14.86
CA LEU A 95 -10.10 1.25 -14.63
C LEU A 95 -8.91 1.39 -15.58
N LYS A 96 -8.79 2.53 -16.24
CA LYS A 96 -7.68 2.83 -17.16
C LYS A 96 -6.54 3.60 -16.49
N GLU A 97 -6.83 4.25 -15.37
CA GLU A 97 -5.91 5.06 -14.59
C GLU A 97 -6.05 4.74 -13.10
N PRO A 98 -5.02 5.01 -12.28
CA PRO A 98 -5.11 4.86 -10.84
C PRO A 98 -6.27 5.68 -10.26
N GLY A 99 -7.05 5.05 -9.41
CA GLY A 99 -8.25 5.62 -8.82
C GLY A 99 -8.42 5.23 -7.35
N LEU A 100 -9.58 5.58 -6.79
CA LEU A 100 -9.99 5.19 -5.46
C LEU A 100 -11.20 4.29 -5.55
N LEU A 101 -11.15 3.11 -4.90
CA LEU A 101 -12.18 2.10 -4.84
C LEU A 101 -12.68 1.93 -3.40
N ILE A 102 -13.96 2.06 -3.14
CA ILE A 102 -14.59 1.82 -1.83
C ILE A 102 -15.45 0.57 -1.92
N ILE A 103 -15.20 -0.40 -1.04
CA ILE A 103 -15.94 -1.66 -0.93
C ILE A 103 -16.71 -1.65 0.39
N GLU A 104 -18.04 -1.59 0.32
CA GLU A 104 -18.94 -1.64 1.46
C GLU A 104 -19.71 -2.96 1.47
N ALA A 105 -19.38 -3.83 2.41
CA ALA A 105 -20.03 -5.13 2.57
C ALA A 105 -19.95 -5.61 4.03
N GLU A 106 -20.82 -6.53 4.44
CA GLU A 106 -20.83 -7.07 5.79
C GLU A 106 -19.49 -7.70 6.19
N MET A 107 -19.26 -7.81 7.50
CA MET A 107 -18.09 -8.55 8.01
C MET A 107 -18.17 -10.02 7.60
N GLY A 108 -17.02 -10.60 7.21
CA GLY A 108 -16.95 -12.00 6.80
C GLY A 108 -17.42 -12.29 5.37
N THR A 109 -17.69 -11.27 4.55
CA THR A 109 -18.08 -11.44 3.13
C THR A 109 -16.90 -11.56 2.17
N GLY A 110 -15.66 -11.59 2.67
CA GLY A 110 -14.46 -11.71 1.84
C GLY A 110 -13.99 -10.39 1.23
N LYS A 111 -14.23 -9.24 1.92
CA LYS A 111 -13.71 -7.92 1.49
C LYS A 111 -12.19 -7.89 1.36
N THR A 112 -11.49 -8.59 2.24
CA THR A 112 -10.03 -8.64 2.23
C THR A 112 -9.50 -9.28 0.96
N GLU A 113 -10.04 -10.43 0.56
CA GLU A 113 -9.64 -11.12 -0.68
C GLU A 113 -10.00 -10.28 -1.90
N ALA A 114 -11.19 -9.64 -1.91
CA ALA A 114 -11.56 -8.71 -2.97
C ALA A 114 -10.55 -7.55 -3.09
N ALA A 115 -10.11 -6.99 -1.96
CA ALA A 115 -9.12 -5.91 -1.94
C ALA A 115 -7.74 -6.37 -2.39
N LEU A 116 -7.29 -7.56 -1.97
CA LEU A 116 -6.01 -8.12 -2.42
C LEU A 116 -6.03 -8.47 -3.91
N ALA A 117 -7.15 -8.98 -4.43
CA ALA A 117 -7.33 -9.20 -5.86
C ALA A 117 -7.27 -7.88 -6.64
N ALA A 118 -7.98 -6.84 -6.19
CA ALA A 118 -7.92 -5.51 -6.79
C ALA A 118 -6.51 -4.91 -6.70
N ALA A 119 -5.80 -5.13 -5.59
CA ALA A 119 -4.43 -4.64 -5.41
C ALA A 119 -3.45 -5.31 -6.40
N ASN A 120 -3.59 -6.61 -6.64
CA ASN A 120 -2.82 -7.33 -7.66
C ASN A 120 -3.06 -6.74 -9.06
N ILE A 121 -4.34 -6.56 -9.45
CA ILE A 121 -4.72 -5.94 -10.72
C ILE A 121 -4.14 -4.53 -10.86
N PHE A 122 -4.22 -3.71 -9.81
CA PHE A 122 -3.70 -2.34 -9.83
C PHE A 122 -2.18 -2.30 -9.88
N ALA A 123 -1.49 -3.21 -9.17
CA ALA A 123 -0.05 -3.28 -9.18
C ALA A 123 0.49 -3.61 -10.58
N GLU A 124 -0.08 -4.62 -11.24
CA GLU A 124 0.28 -4.98 -12.60
C GLU A 124 -0.04 -3.84 -13.58
N LYS A 125 -1.27 -3.34 -13.53
CA LYS A 125 -1.79 -2.40 -14.51
C LYS A 125 -1.16 -1.02 -14.44
N PHE A 126 -0.81 -0.58 -13.23
CA PHE A 126 -0.28 0.77 -12.96
C PHE A 126 1.19 0.77 -12.51
N GLY A 127 1.86 -0.38 -12.54
CA GLY A 127 3.27 -0.51 -12.24
C GLY A 127 3.62 -0.17 -10.79
N GLN A 128 2.75 -0.55 -9.81
CA GLN A 128 3.03 -0.31 -8.41
C GLN A 128 4.00 -1.36 -7.86
N GLY A 129 5.02 -0.89 -7.13
CA GLY A 129 6.11 -1.74 -6.60
C GLY A 129 5.89 -2.18 -5.15
N GLY A 130 4.68 -2.13 -4.61
CA GLY A 130 4.41 -2.57 -3.25
C GLY A 130 2.96 -2.41 -2.81
N LEU A 131 2.69 -2.81 -1.55
CA LEU A 131 1.39 -2.74 -0.90
C LEU A 131 1.51 -2.11 0.49
N TYR A 132 0.59 -1.21 0.84
CA TYR A 132 0.34 -0.80 2.21
C TYR A 132 -1.05 -1.29 2.64
N PHE A 133 -1.11 -2.11 3.71
CA PHE A 133 -2.37 -2.56 4.31
C PHE A 133 -2.52 -1.93 5.70
N GLY A 134 -3.42 -0.96 5.80
CA GLY A 134 -3.67 -0.18 7.01
C GLY A 134 -4.92 -0.62 7.76
N LEU A 135 -4.78 -0.85 9.07
CA LEU A 135 -5.86 -1.25 9.98
C LEU A 135 -6.00 -0.29 11.16
N PRO A 136 -7.18 -0.22 11.82
CA PRO A 136 -7.39 0.71 12.92
C PRO A 136 -6.51 0.43 14.13
N THR A 137 -6.22 -0.84 14.42
CA THR A 137 -5.52 -1.23 15.65
C THR A 137 -4.35 -2.18 15.38
N GLN A 138 -3.42 -2.24 16.32
CA GLN A 138 -2.30 -3.19 16.29
C GLN A 138 -2.78 -4.64 16.38
N ALA A 139 -3.87 -4.89 17.11
CA ALA A 139 -4.45 -6.23 17.25
C ALA A 139 -5.01 -6.75 15.92
N THR A 140 -5.74 -5.89 15.19
CA THR A 140 -6.25 -6.24 13.85
C THR A 140 -5.11 -6.40 12.85
N ALA A 141 -4.06 -5.56 12.93
CA ALA A 141 -2.87 -5.70 12.09
C ALA A 141 -2.14 -7.04 12.34
N ASN A 142 -1.99 -7.45 13.61
CA ASN A 142 -1.44 -8.75 13.94
C ASN A 142 -2.31 -9.92 13.42
N GLY A 143 -3.63 -9.80 13.52
CA GLY A 143 -4.57 -10.85 13.10
C GLY A 143 -4.60 -11.08 11.59
N ILE A 144 -4.42 -10.04 10.78
CA ILE A 144 -4.40 -10.15 9.32
C ILE A 144 -3.01 -10.51 8.76
N PHE A 145 -1.95 -10.30 9.55
CA PHE A 145 -0.58 -10.42 9.09
C PHE A 145 -0.25 -11.78 8.45
N PRO A 146 -0.57 -12.95 9.06
CA PRO A 146 -0.30 -14.24 8.44
C PRO A 146 -0.98 -14.40 7.08
N ARG A 147 -2.23 -13.93 6.96
CA ARG A 147 -3.01 -14.03 5.73
C ARG A 147 -2.43 -13.22 4.58
N ILE A 148 -1.88 -12.04 4.90
CA ILE A 148 -1.20 -11.23 3.89
C ILE A 148 0.17 -11.84 3.54
N LEU A 149 0.86 -12.48 4.49
CA LEU A 149 2.08 -13.23 4.20
C LEU A 149 1.82 -14.39 3.23
N ASP A 150 0.77 -15.18 3.47
CA ASP A 150 0.39 -16.28 2.59
C ASP A 150 0.06 -15.79 1.16
N TRP A 151 -0.63 -14.65 1.06
CA TRP A 151 -0.89 -14.02 -0.22
C TRP A 151 0.40 -13.49 -0.87
N ALA A 152 1.24 -12.80 -0.12
CA ALA A 152 2.49 -12.23 -0.60
C ALA A 152 3.49 -13.31 -1.05
N ASP A 153 3.52 -14.47 -0.39
CA ASP A 153 4.38 -15.58 -0.79
C ASP A 153 4.04 -16.13 -2.17
N GLN A 154 2.75 -16.06 -2.56
CA GLN A 154 2.31 -16.44 -3.90
C GLN A 154 2.64 -15.39 -4.97
N GLU A 155 2.89 -14.13 -4.57
CA GLU A 155 3.31 -13.04 -5.46
C GLU A 155 4.80 -13.09 -5.81
N THR A 156 5.57 -13.95 -5.14
CA THR A 156 7.02 -14.06 -5.38
C THR A 156 7.33 -15.17 -6.38
N SER A 157 8.02 -14.84 -7.47
CA SER A 157 8.52 -15.86 -8.42
C SER A 157 10.00 -16.17 -8.23
N GLU A 158 10.85 -15.15 -8.23
CA GLU A 158 12.30 -15.33 -8.26
C GLU A 158 13.06 -14.38 -7.32
N ALA A 159 12.44 -13.28 -6.88
CA ALA A 159 13.08 -12.27 -6.05
C ALA A 159 12.50 -12.27 -4.64
N SER A 160 13.34 -12.03 -3.63
CA SER A 160 12.88 -11.82 -2.27
C SER A 160 12.18 -10.47 -2.16
N LEU A 161 11.00 -10.42 -1.52
CA LEU A 161 10.25 -9.21 -1.26
C LEU A 161 10.37 -8.80 0.21
N SER A 162 10.52 -7.51 0.45
CA SER A 162 10.62 -7.01 1.82
C SER A 162 9.25 -6.86 2.48
N VAL A 163 9.11 -7.36 3.70
CA VAL A 163 7.88 -7.28 4.49
C VAL A 163 8.12 -6.52 5.78
N LYS A 164 7.18 -5.66 6.16
CA LYS A 164 7.23 -4.89 7.40
C LYS A 164 5.91 -4.90 8.14
N LEU A 165 5.93 -5.32 9.42
CA LEU A 165 4.86 -5.09 10.36
C LEU A 165 5.07 -3.73 11.06
N ALA A 166 4.27 -2.73 10.71
CA ALA A 166 4.49 -1.32 11.02
C ALA A 166 3.59 -0.84 12.18
N HIS A 167 3.90 -1.27 13.40
CA HIS A 167 3.32 -0.73 14.64
C HIS A 167 4.27 -0.88 15.82
N SER A 168 3.96 -0.24 16.96
CA SER A 168 4.90 -0.14 18.09
C SER A 168 5.23 -1.47 18.76
N LYS A 169 4.34 -2.47 18.69
CA LYS A 169 4.50 -3.80 19.31
C LYS A 169 4.79 -4.92 18.27
N ALA A 170 5.21 -4.59 17.06
CA ALA A 170 5.53 -5.56 16.02
C ALA A 170 6.51 -6.65 16.48
N GLY A 171 7.50 -6.27 17.30
CA GLY A 171 8.46 -7.21 17.88
C GLY A 171 7.89 -8.24 18.86
N LEU A 172 6.60 -8.19 19.19
CA LEU A 172 5.92 -9.20 20.01
C LEU A 172 5.07 -10.17 19.17
N ASN A 173 4.99 -9.97 17.87
CA ASN A 173 4.26 -10.85 16.98
C ASN A 173 5.13 -12.08 16.62
N SER A 174 4.63 -13.30 16.86
CA SER A 174 5.35 -14.56 16.64
C SER A 174 5.76 -14.75 15.18
N ASP A 175 4.82 -14.54 14.26
CA ASP A 175 5.05 -14.78 12.83
C ASP A 175 6.07 -13.78 12.27
N TYR A 176 6.04 -12.54 12.75
CA TYR A 176 7.04 -11.54 12.37
C TYR A 176 8.42 -11.83 12.97
N GLN A 177 8.50 -12.39 14.20
CA GLN A 177 9.75 -12.82 14.80
C GLN A 177 10.34 -14.06 14.09
N GLU A 178 9.48 -14.96 13.63
CA GLU A 178 9.91 -16.11 12.82
C GLU A 178 10.52 -15.66 11.50
N LEU A 179 9.90 -14.70 10.82
CA LEU A 179 10.47 -14.06 9.62
C LEU A 179 11.84 -13.42 9.88
N ILE A 180 12.00 -12.68 10.98
CA ILE A 180 13.29 -12.08 11.36
C ILE A 180 14.34 -13.15 11.61
N SER A 181 13.99 -14.21 12.34
CA SER A 181 14.92 -15.28 12.69
C SER A 181 15.30 -16.14 11.49
N SER A 182 14.38 -16.45 10.60
CA SER A 182 14.66 -17.19 9.37
C SER A 182 15.61 -16.42 8.44
N ASN A 183 15.48 -15.12 8.35
CA ASN A 183 16.38 -14.27 7.56
C ASN A 183 17.81 -14.20 8.11
N SER A 184 17.96 -14.19 9.45
CA SER A 184 19.31 -14.22 10.05
C SER A 184 20.06 -15.54 9.81
N VAL A 185 19.36 -16.63 9.52
CA VAL A 185 19.95 -17.93 9.16
C VAL A 185 20.42 -17.96 7.70
N VAL A 186 19.72 -17.25 6.80
CA VAL A 186 20.06 -17.23 5.36
C VAL A 186 21.34 -16.45 5.08
N ILE A 187 21.61 -15.39 5.86
CA ILE A 187 22.85 -14.59 5.72
C ILE A 187 24.12 -15.44 5.96
N ASN A 188 24.00 -16.58 6.65
CA ASN A 188 25.09 -17.45 7.04
C ASN A 188 25.21 -18.75 6.24
N LYS A 189 24.43 -18.98 5.19
CA LYS A 189 24.48 -20.20 4.38
C LYS A 189 24.60 -19.91 2.89
N ASP A 190 25.74 -20.32 2.33
CA ASP A 190 26.03 -20.36 0.88
C ASP A 190 25.17 -21.37 0.09
N GLU A 191 24.13 -21.94 0.66
CA GLU A 191 23.31 -22.98 0.03
C GLU A 191 21.81 -22.62 0.02
N GLY A 192 21.35 -22.14 -1.12
CA GLY A 192 20.15 -22.55 -1.86
C GLY A 192 18.76 -22.52 -1.20
N VAL A 193 18.54 -21.91 -0.03
CA VAL A 193 17.19 -21.65 0.49
C VAL A 193 16.86 -20.18 0.26
N SER A 194 16.19 -19.88 -0.84
CA SER A 194 15.64 -18.57 -1.12
C SER A 194 14.39 -18.36 -0.24
N ASN A 195 14.52 -17.60 0.85
CA ASN A 195 13.32 -17.07 1.51
C ASN A 195 12.69 -16.02 0.59
N ARG A 196 11.46 -16.28 0.17
CA ARG A 196 10.72 -15.40 -0.75
C ARG A 196 10.33 -14.08 -0.09
N LEU A 197 10.02 -14.11 1.22
CA LEU A 197 9.70 -12.93 2.02
C LEU A 197 10.82 -12.66 3.03
N VAL A 198 11.29 -11.41 3.09
CA VAL A 198 12.43 -11.02 3.93
C VAL A 198 12.12 -9.77 4.75
N VAL A 199 12.68 -9.67 5.95
CA VAL A 199 12.73 -8.42 6.71
C VAL A 199 14.07 -7.74 6.44
N ASN A 200 14.09 -6.75 5.57
CA ASN A 200 15.32 -6.03 5.27
C ASN A 200 15.78 -5.21 6.48
N GLU A 201 17.00 -5.44 6.93
CA GLU A 201 17.56 -4.81 8.14
C GLU A 201 17.60 -3.29 8.00
N TRP A 202 18.03 -2.77 6.85
CA TRP A 202 18.07 -1.33 6.63
C TRP A 202 16.67 -0.70 6.66
N MET A 203 15.64 -1.38 6.14
CA MET A 203 14.24 -0.93 6.15
C MET A 203 13.55 -1.17 7.50
N SER A 204 14.14 -1.93 8.43
CA SER A 204 13.49 -2.33 9.70
C SER A 204 13.26 -1.16 10.66
N GLY A 205 13.97 -0.04 10.52
CA GLY A 205 13.84 1.14 11.36
C GLY A 205 12.46 1.81 11.28
N ARG A 206 11.94 2.33 12.41
CA ARG A 206 10.61 2.98 12.49
C ARG A 206 10.37 4.07 11.44
N LYS A 207 11.40 4.85 11.10
CA LYS A 207 11.32 5.96 10.14
C LYS A 207 11.30 5.49 8.69
N ARG A 208 11.76 4.27 8.43
CA ARG A 208 11.92 3.64 7.12
C ARG A 208 10.87 2.56 6.85
N ALA A 209 9.97 2.33 7.79
CA ALA A 209 9.01 1.23 7.76
C ALA A 209 8.16 1.19 6.47
N LEU A 210 7.80 2.35 5.91
CA LEU A 210 6.99 2.44 4.69
C LEU A 210 7.80 2.17 3.41
N LEU A 211 9.13 2.06 3.48
CA LEU A 211 9.97 1.80 2.32
C LEU A 211 9.99 0.31 1.91
N SER A 212 9.61 -0.62 2.81
CA SER A 212 9.47 -2.05 2.46
C SER A 212 8.38 -2.27 1.42
N ASP A 213 8.48 -3.32 0.60
CA ASP A 213 7.53 -3.61 -0.48
C ASP A 213 6.13 -3.86 0.09
N PHE A 214 6.00 -4.76 1.06
CA PHE A 214 4.75 -5.03 1.75
C PHE A 214 4.77 -4.49 3.17
N VAL A 215 3.88 -3.56 3.46
CA VAL A 215 3.75 -2.93 4.77
C VAL A 215 2.36 -3.21 5.33
N ILE A 216 2.30 -3.94 6.43
CA ILE A 216 1.08 -4.17 7.19
C ILE A 216 1.20 -3.35 8.47
N GLY A 217 0.24 -2.50 8.76
CA GLY A 217 0.36 -1.61 9.92
C GLY A 217 -0.93 -0.94 10.33
N THR A 218 -0.81 -0.03 11.29
CA THR A 218 -1.95 0.80 11.67
C THR A 218 -2.10 2.00 10.73
N ILE A 219 -3.34 2.41 10.48
CA ILE A 219 -3.64 3.57 9.62
C ILE A 219 -2.87 4.80 10.07
N ASP A 220 -2.62 4.96 11.38
CA ASP A 220 -1.83 6.07 11.94
C ASP A 220 -0.44 6.22 11.29
N GLN A 221 0.19 5.11 10.89
CA GLN A 221 1.50 5.17 10.24
C GLN A 221 1.43 5.86 8.87
N LEU A 222 0.32 5.71 8.16
CA LEU A 222 0.12 6.33 6.86
C LEU A 222 -0.38 7.77 6.99
N ILE A 223 -1.39 8.02 7.83
CA ILE A 223 -1.99 9.36 7.96
C ILE A 223 -1.01 10.42 8.52
N MET A 224 0.08 9.98 9.14
CA MET A 224 1.18 10.88 9.52
C MET A 224 1.86 11.55 8.30
N MET A 225 1.62 11.09 7.08
CA MET A 225 2.05 11.82 5.87
C MET A 225 1.22 13.09 5.66
N GLY A 226 -0.06 13.10 6.05
CA GLY A 226 -0.94 14.28 6.01
C GLY A 226 -0.67 15.27 7.14
N ALA A 227 0.17 14.91 8.13
CA ALA A 227 0.55 15.73 9.25
C ALA A 227 1.92 16.40 9.01
N ASN A 228 2.12 17.59 9.60
CA ASN A 228 3.43 18.25 9.57
C ASN A 228 4.40 17.54 10.54
N SER A 229 4.82 16.34 10.20
CA SER A 229 5.64 15.46 11.05
C SER A 229 7.09 15.41 10.59
N LYS A 230 8.01 15.15 11.54
CA LYS A 230 9.43 14.90 11.21
C LYS A 230 9.52 13.68 10.28
N HIS A 231 10.32 13.80 9.22
CA HIS A 231 10.54 12.75 8.22
C HIS A 231 9.28 12.38 7.40
N ALA A 232 8.30 13.28 7.27
CA ALA A 232 7.13 13.07 6.44
C ALA A 232 7.54 12.72 4.99
N ALA A 233 8.58 13.33 4.44
CA ALA A 233 9.07 13.04 3.08
C ALA A 233 9.40 11.56 2.83
N LEU A 234 9.94 10.82 3.83
CA LEU A 234 10.17 9.38 3.70
C LEU A 234 8.86 8.58 3.67
N ARG A 235 7.82 9.05 4.36
CA ARG A 235 6.48 8.42 4.32
C ARG A 235 5.83 8.63 2.94
N HIS A 236 5.95 9.83 2.40
CA HIS A 236 5.49 10.16 1.04
C HIS A 236 6.21 9.29 0.01
N LEU A 237 7.55 9.20 0.07
CA LEU A 237 8.33 8.32 -0.80
C LEU A 237 7.87 6.86 -0.70
N GLY A 238 7.71 6.35 0.53
CA GLY A 238 7.31 4.96 0.75
C GLY A 238 5.88 4.64 0.34
N ALA A 239 4.98 5.63 0.29
CA ALA A 239 3.59 5.46 -0.15
C ALA A 239 3.41 5.64 -1.67
N ALA A 240 4.19 6.52 -2.30
CA ALA A 240 4.00 6.95 -3.70
C ALA A 240 4.11 5.82 -4.74
N GLY A 241 4.74 4.70 -4.42
CA GLY A 241 4.91 3.55 -5.33
C GLY A 241 4.13 2.30 -4.90
N LYS A 242 3.07 2.44 -4.12
CA LYS A 242 2.31 1.29 -3.57
C LYS A 242 0.84 1.33 -3.94
N VAL A 243 0.19 0.17 -3.92
CA VAL A 243 -1.26 0.12 -3.73
C VAL A 243 -1.55 0.30 -2.23
N VAL A 244 -2.51 1.14 -1.89
CA VAL A 244 -2.91 1.40 -0.50
C VAL A 244 -4.27 0.80 -0.22
N ILE A 245 -4.34 -0.13 0.75
CA ILE A 245 -5.59 -0.66 1.29
C ILE A 245 -5.77 -0.11 2.71
N LEU A 246 -6.94 0.47 3.01
CA LEU A 246 -7.32 0.89 4.35
C LEU A 246 -8.61 0.17 4.76
N ASP A 247 -8.56 -0.56 5.87
CA ASP A 247 -9.69 -1.36 6.35
C ASP A 247 -10.36 -0.73 7.58
N GLU A 248 -11.63 -1.09 7.82
CA GLU A 248 -12.44 -0.69 8.97
C GLU A 248 -12.62 0.83 9.12
N LEU A 249 -12.80 1.56 8.01
CA LEU A 249 -12.85 3.03 8.00
C LEU A 249 -14.03 3.66 8.79
N HIS A 250 -15.01 2.86 9.17
CA HIS A 250 -16.15 3.31 10.00
C HIS A 250 -15.77 3.58 11.46
N SER A 251 -14.59 3.19 11.91
CA SER A 251 -14.16 3.24 13.31
C SER A 251 -13.48 4.56 13.73
N PHE A 252 -13.34 5.54 12.82
CA PHE A 252 -12.58 6.76 13.09
C PHE A 252 -13.44 7.94 13.52
N ASP A 253 -12.89 8.73 14.45
CA ASP A 253 -13.47 10.00 14.88
C ASP A 253 -13.30 11.12 13.83
N SER A 254 -13.95 12.26 14.06
CA SER A 254 -13.88 13.40 13.14
C SER A 254 -12.48 13.99 12.98
N TYR A 255 -11.66 13.95 14.03
CA TYR A 255 -10.28 14.46 13.98
C TYR A 255 -9.39 13.58 13.08
N THR A 256 -9.42 12.28 13.29
CA THR A 256 -8.68 11.32 12.45
C THR A 256 -9.17 11.37 11.00
N SER A 257 -10.45 11.61 10.79
CA SER A 257 -11.05 11.75 9.46
C SER A 257 -10.44 12.86 8.64
N GLU A 258 -10.09 14.01 9.24
CA GLU A 258 -9.43 15.10 8.52
C GLU A 258 -8.03 14.70 8.02
N PHE A 259 -7.26 13.95 8.83
CA PHE A 259 -5.94 13.44 8.40
C PHE A 259 -6.07 12.38 7.30
N ILE A 260 -7.10 11.55 7.35
CA ILE A 260 -7.40 10.59 6.28
C ILE A 260 -7.65 11.36 4.97
N ASP A 261 -8.47 12.40 4.98
CA ASP A 261 -8.78 13.19 3.78
C ASP A 261 -7.55 13.87 3.21
N ARG A 262 -6.71 14.46 4.06
CA ARG A 262 -5.42 15.03 3.63
C ARG A 262 -4.51 13.95 3.03
N THR A 263 -4.47 12.77 3.63
CA THR A 263 -3.68 11.64 3.11
C THR A 263 -4.21 11.17 1.77
N LEU A 264 -5.53 11.03 1.60
CA LEU A 264 -6.15 10.69 0.33
C LEU A 264 -5.85 11.73 -0.76
N SER A 265 -5.83 13.02 -0.41
CA SER A 265 -5.44 14.07 -1.34
C SER A 265 -3.98 13.92 -1.81
N TRP A 266 -3.05 13.56 -0.91
CA TRP A 266 -1.66 13.28 -1.29
C TRP A 266 -1.54 12.02 -2.17
N LEU A 267 -2.26 10.95 -1.80
CA LEU A 267 -2.27 9.71 -2.58
C LEU A 267 -2.85 9.94 -3.98
N GLY A 268 -3.91 10.77 -4.09
CA GLY A 268 -4.44 11.20 -5.38
C GLY A 268 -3.41 11.97 -6.20
N ALA A 269 -2.68 12.92 -5.60
CA ALA A 269 -1.62 13.68 -6.25
C ALA A 269 -0.50 12.77 -6.79
N TYR A 270 -0.16 11.70 -6.06
CA TYR A 270 0.84 10.71 -6.50
C TYR A 270 0.29 9.65 -7.46
N GLN A 271 -0.99 9.70 -7.79
CA GLN A 271 -1.65 8.68 -8.60
C GLN A 271 -1.52 7.27 -7.99
N VAL A 272 -1.59 7.19 -6.68
CA VAL A 272 -1.56 5.94 -5.93
C VAL A 272 -2.93 5.30 -5.97
N PRO A 273 -3.09 4.04 -6.43
CA PRO A 273 -4.34 3.31 -6.34
C PRO A 273 -4.72 3.08 -4.87
N VAL A 274 -5.95 3.43 -4.50
CA VAL A 274 -6.44 3.31 -3.12
C VAL A 274 -7.67 2.42 -3.06
N ILE A 275 -7.70 1.51 -2.10
CA ILE A 275 -8.84 0.62 -1.83
C ILE A 275 -9.26 0.84 -0.37
N LEU A 276 -10.50 1.21 -0.17
CA LEU A 276 -11.08 1.48 1.14
C LEU A 276 -12.11 0.40 1.48
N LEU A 277 -11.99 -0.22 2.65
CA LEU A 277 -12.89 -1.26 3.12
C LEU A 277 -13.69 -0.77 4.31
N SER A 278 -14.99 -1.02 4.31
CA SER A 278 -15.88 -0.70 5.42
C SER A 278 -17.05 -1.68 5.50
N ALA A 279 -17.59 -1.87 6.70
CA ALA A 279 -18.87 -2.55 6.83
C ALA A 279 -20.00 -1.64 6.34
N THR A 280 -20.01 -0.39 6.79
CA THR A 280 -20.97 0.64 6.39
C THR A 280 -20.29 2.01 6.40
N LEU A 281 -20.67 2.86 5.46
CA LEU A 281 -20.16 4.23 5.38
C LEU A 281 -21.31 5.22 5.15
N ALA A 282 -21.36 6.28 5.95
CA ALA A 282 -22.31 7.35 5.71
C ALA A 282 -22.08 7.99 4.33
N SER A 283 -23.15 8.30 3.61
CA SER A 283 -23.04 8.83 2.23
C SER A 283 -22.21 10.12 2.16
N GLY A 284 -22.36 11.02 3.14
CA GLY A 284 -21.52 12.21 3.25
C GLY A 284 -20.03 11.87 3.36
N ARG A 285 -19.68 10.92 4.24
CA ARG A 285 -18.28 10.52 4.44
C ARG A 285 -17.68 9.88 3.20
N ARG A 286 -18.44 9.06 2.49
CA ARG A 286 -18.03 8.48 1.21
C ARG A 286 -17.69 9.56 0.19
N LYS A 287 -18.57 10.57 0.06
CA LYS A 287 -18.36 11.71 -0.85
C LYS A 287 -17.12 12.53 -0.48
N GLU A 288 -16.91 12.79 0.81
CA GLU A 288 -15.73 13.53 1.30
C GLU A 288 -14.42 12.83 0.91
N MET A 289 -14.31 11.52 1.16
CA MET A 289 -13.10 10.75 0.84
C MET A 289 -12.83 10.69 -0.66
N LEU A 290 -13.86 10.44 -1.48
CA LEU A 290 -13.73 10.45 -2.94
C LEU A 290 -13.32 11.85 -3.45
N SER A 291 -13.92 12.89 -2.91
CA SER A 291 -13.58 14.29 -3.26
C SER A 291 -12.15 14.63 -2.87
N ALA A 292 -11.71 14.22 -1.68
CA ALA A 292 -10.34 14.47 -1.21
C ALA A 292 -9.30 13.85 -2.15
N TYR A 293 -9.51 12.61 -2.55
CA TYR A 293 -8.64 11.92 -3.51
C TYR A 293 -8.67 12.58 -4.89
N ALA A 294 -9.87 12.85 -5.42
CA ALA A 294 -10.05 13.48 -6.73
C ALA A 294 -9.43 14.89 -6.80
N LEU A 295 -9.59 15.70 -5.75
CA LEU A 295 -8.95 17.03 -5.66
C LEU A 295 -7.42 16.92 -5.67
N GLY A 296 -6.85 15.90 -4.99
CA GLY A 296 -5.42 15.62 -5.06
C GLY A 296 -4.98 15.31 -6.49
N ARG A 297 -5.71 14.44 -7.16
CA ARG A 297 -5.47 14.04 -8.56
C ARG A 297 -5.53 15.25 -9.51
N MET A 298 -6.49 16.16 -9.32
CA MET A 298 -6.67 17.36 -10.16
C MET A 298 -5.59 18.42 -9.94
N ARG A 299 -4.94 18.47 -8.76
CA ARG A 299 -3.81 19.39 -8.50
C ARG A 299 -2.69 19.25 -9.52
N ILE A 300 -2.44 18.05 -10.01
CA ILE A 300 -1.42 17.79 -11.03
C ILE A 300 -1.83 18.40 -12.38
N GLN A 301 -3.13 18.46 -12.66
CA GLN A 301 -3.63 18.86 -13.99
C GLN A 301 -3.88 20.36 -14.13
N GLN A 302 -4.18 21.10 -13.04
CA GLN A 302 -4.60 22.49 -13.14
C GLN A 302 -4.24 23.37 -11.93
N PHE A 303 -3.22 24.17 -12.05
CA PHE A 303 -3.13 25.40 -11.27
C PHE A 303 -4.17 26.39 -11.82
N GLY A 304 -5.34 26.54 -11.18
CA GLY A 304 -6.17 27.73 -11.36
C GLY A 304 -7.64 27.57 -11.74
N THR A 305 -8.28 26.42 -11.67
CA THR A 305 -9.74 26.33 -11.89
C THR A 305 -10.43 25.58 -10.74
N ASP A 306 -11.50 26.21 -10.25
CA ASP A 306 -12.37 25.70 -9.20
C ASP A 306 -13.29 24.59 -9.79
N HIS A 307 -12.78 23.37 -9.91
CA HIS A 307 -13.54 22.22 -10.39
C HIS A 307 -13.76 21.26 -9.24
N SER A 308 -14.95 21.33 -8.65
CA SER A 308 -15.44 20.23 -7.80
C SER A 308 -15.64 18.99 -8.65
N PRO A 309 -15.21 17.81 -8.20
CA PRO A 309 -15.46 16.55 -8.93
C PRO A 309 -16.97 16.38 -9.18
N ILE A 310 -17.31 16.06 -10.42
CA ILE A 310 -18.71 15.87 -10.80
C ILE A 310 -19.16 14.52 -10.24
N PHE A 311 -19.92 14.56 -9.17
CA PHE A 311 -20.64 13.38 -8.70
C PHE A 311 -21.75 13.08 -9.70
N SER A 312 -21.69 11.96 -10.40
CA SER A 312 -22.86 11.45 -11.12
C SER A 312 -23.89 11.06 -10.06
N GLU A 313 -25.02 11.75 -10.03
CA GLU A 313 -26.02 11.68 -8.95
C GLU A 313 -26.88 10.40 -8.91
N GLN A 314 -26.54 9.35 -9.62
CA GLN A 314 -27.24 8.08 -9.41
C GLN A 314 -26.67 7.35 -8.19
N GLU A 315 -27.05 7.82 -6.99
CA GLU A 315 -26.85 7.03 -5.77
C GLU A 315 -27.71 5.75 -5.86
N ASN A 316 -27.06 4.67 -6.25
CA ASN A 316 -27.66 3.35 -6.07
C ASN A 316 -27.62 3.02 -4.57
N ASN A 317 -28.78 2.92 -3.92
CA ASN A 317 -28.91 2.66 -2.48
C ASN A 317 -28.79 1.17 -2.11
N GLY A 318 -28.39 0.30 -3.04
CA GLY A 318 -28.19 -1.11 -2.77
C GLY A 318 -26.98 -1.42 -1.89
N TYR A 319 -26.94 -2.64 -1.35
CA TYR A 319 -25.88 -3.16 -0.48
C TYR A 319 -25.74 -4.67 -0.71
N PRO A 320 -24.52 -5.24 -0.82
CA PRO A 320 -23.20 -4.59 -0.81
C PRO A 320 -23.02 -3.57 -1.91
N ARG A 321 -22.14 -2.58 -1.68
CA ARG A 321 -21.88 -1.46 -2.60
C ARG A 321 -20.41 -1.34 -2.94
N ILE A 322 -20.16 -1.00 -4.20
CA ILE A 322 -18.85 -0.63 -4.69
C ILE A 322 -18.94 0.77 -5.26
N THR A 323 -18.10 1.68 -4.78
CA THR A 323 -18.04 3.06 -5.28
C THR A 323 -16.61 3.34 -5.72
N TRP A 324 -16.40 3.97 -6.88
CA TRP A 324 -15.05 4.23 -7.35
C TRP A 324 -14.94 5.56 -8.11
N PHE A 325 -13.74 6.10 -8.07
CA PHE A 325 -13.31 7.21 -8.90
C PHE A 325 -12.35 6.67 -9.97
N ASP A 326 -12.64 6.91 -11.25
CA ASP A 326 -11.90 6.36 -12.40
C ASP A 326 -10.82 7.28 -12.97
N GLY A 327 -10.56 8.41 -12.30
CA GLY A 327 -9.68 9.49 -12.78
C GLY A 327 -10.45 10.73 -13.26
N GLU A 328 -11.72 10.57 -13.68
CA GLU A 328 -12.56 11.65 -14.18
C GLU A 328 -13.88 11.79 -13.41
N LYS A 329 -14.54 10.66 -13.14
CA LYS A 329 -15.90 10.60 -12.57
C LYS A 329 -16.00 9.62 -11.42
N ILE A 330 -17.02 9.83 -10.61
CA ILE A 330 -17.39 8.92 -9.53
C ILE A 330 -18.55 8.04 -10.00
N HIS A 331 -18.39 6.75 -9.79
CA HIS A 331 -19.36 5.71 -10.10
C HIS A 331 -19.77 4.98 -8.83
N SER A 332 -20.97 4.42 -8.81
CA SER A 332 -21.45 3.57 -7.71
C SER A 332 -22.32 2.45 -8.27
N ASP A 333 -22.08 1.24 -7.81
CA ASP A 333 -22.86 0.07 -8.15
C ASP A 333 -23.16 -0.77 -6.91
N SER A 334 -24.25 -1.54 -6.93
CA SER A 334 -24.64 -2.45 -5.86
C SER A 334 -24.79 -3.86 -6.39
N VAL A 335 -24.43 -4.81 -5.55
CA VAL A 335 -24.50 -6.23 -5.88
C VAL A 335 -25.65 -6.85 -5.11
N ASN A 336 -26.63 -7.41 -5.81
CA ASN A 336 -27.69 -8.18 -5.17
C ASN A 336 -27.10 -9.50 -4.65
N GLN A 337 -26.75 -9.54 -3.37
CA GLN A 337 -26.51 -10.78 -2.66
C GLN A 337 -27.80 -11.23 -2.00
N GLU A 338 -28.33 -12.39 -2.39
CA GLU A 338 -29.34 -13.07 -1.60
C GLU A 338 -28.70 -13.53 -0.28
N THR A 339 -28.80 -12.72 0.75
CA THR A 339 -28.35 -13.06 2.11
C THR A 339 -29.29 -14.08 2.72
N THR A 340 -29.05 -15.34 2.50
CA THR A 340 -29.71 -16.43 3.24
C THR A 340 -28.96 -16.77 4.53
N LYS A 341 -28.72 -15.80 5.41
CA LYS A 341 -28.42 -16.10 6.82
C LYS A 341 -29.74 -16.36 7.54
N LYS A 342 -30.16 -17.64 7.60
CA LYS A 342 -31.20 -18.07 8.54
C LYS A 342 -30.61 -18.07 9.94
N VAL A 343 -31.00 -17.09 10.75
CA VAL A 343 -30.72 -17.11 12.19
C VAL A 343 -31.86 -17.88 12.84
N SER A 344 -31.63 -19.11 13.28
CA SER A 344 -32.56 -19.84 14.14
C SER A 344 -32.28 -19.45 15.59
N PHE A 345 -33.28 -18.84 16.24
CA PHE A 345 -33.27 -18.72 17.69
C PHE A 345 -33.90 -19.98 18.29
N GLU A 346 -33.12 -20.77 19.03
CA GLU A 346 -33.67 -21.76 19.95
C GLU A 346 -33.95 -21.06 21.27
N PHE A 347 -35.22 -21.10 21.70
CA PHE A 347 -35.70 -20.59 23.00
C PHE A 347 -35.65 -21.70 24.04
#